data_421a37fcb2049423a122dedcca356baf
#
_entry.id   421a37fcb2049423a122dedcca356baf
#
_cell.length_a   1.000
_cell.length_b   1.000
_cell.length_c   1.000
_cell.angle_alpha   90.00
_cell.angle_beta   90.00
_cell.angle_gamma   90.00
#
_symmetry.space_group_name_H-M   'P 1'
#
loop_
_entity.id
_entity.type
_entity.pdbx_description
1 polymer ?
#
loop_
_entity_poly.entity_id
_entity_poly.type
_entity_poly.pdbx_seq_one_letter_code
_entity_poly.pdbx_strand_id
1 'polypeptide(L)'
;YHQKKIITNYSKKGYKIAAFQTRNFPHFGHEAIINYLLSKVDYVVVNPLVGPKKKDDVNYEALIMAYKYLIDKKFNSKVLILPAIVNMFYAGPREACHHAIVRKNLGFTHFIVGRDHAGAENIYNENLSSIVAKRFEKKLKIKIIGIDGAVYCIKCKKSVIKGFCDHSSDKLFNISGSKFRYALN
;
A
#
# COMPACT_ATOMS: atom_id res chain seq x y z
N TYR A 1 2.34 19.23 8.26
CA TYR A 1 3.50 20.04 7.83
C TYR A 1 4.83 19.28 7.93
N HIS A 2 5.09 18.61 9.04
CA HIS A 2 6.36 17.87 9.28
C HIS A 2 6.60 16.74 8.25
N GLN A 3 5.61 15.90 7.98
CA GLN A 3 5.72 14.82 6.99
C GLN A 3 6.07 15.33 5.59
N LYS A 4 5.43 16.42 5.15
CA LYS A 4 5.74 17.05 3.85
C LYS A 4 7.20 17.48 3.79
N LYS A 5 7.73 18.08 4.85
CA LYS A 5 9.15 18.52 4.90
C LYS A 5 10.11 17.34 4.74
N ILE A 6 9.85 16.23 5.44
CA ILE A 6 10.65 14.99 5.33
C ILE A 6 10.62 14.48 3.88
N ILE A 7 9.44 14.20 3.33
CA ILE A 7 9.31 13.62 2.00
C ILE A 7 9.87 14.53 0.92
N THR A 8 9.59 15.83 0.99
CA THR A 8 10.11 16.80 0.02
C THR A 8 11.64 16.90 0.07
N ASN A 9 12.26 16.76 1.24
CA ASN A 9 13.72 16.75 1.35
C ASN A 9 14.35 15.57 0.61
N TYR A 10 13.78 14.37 0.75
CA TYR A 10 14.23 13.19 0.02
C TYR A 10 14.00 13.33 -1.50
N SER A 11 12.82 13.77 -1.93
CA SER A 11 12.52 13.91 -3.35
C SER A 11 13.36 15.00 -4.03
N LYS A 12 13.69 16.11 -3.35
CA LYS A 12 14.62 17.13 -3.85
C LYS A 12 16.05 16.62 -4.03
N LYS A 13 16.45 15.60 -3.28
CA LYS A 13 17.73 14.89 -3.47
C LYS A 13 17.71 13.89 -4.63
N GLY A 14 16.60 13.80 -5.38
CA GLY A 14 16.45 12.90 -6.52
C GLY A 14 15.98 11.48 -6.17
N TYR A 15 15.72 11.18 -4.90
CA TYR A 15 15.24 9.85 -4.49
C TYR A 15 13.82 9.57 -4.96
N LYS A 16 13.59 8.34 -5.41
CA LYS A 16 12.26 7.79 -5.69
C LYS A 16 11.64 7.31 -4.39
N ILE A 17 10.46 7.83 -4.05
CA ILE A 17 9.78 7.55 -2.78
C ILE A 17 8.37 7.06 -3.08
N ALA A 18 8.04 5.84 -2.65
CA ALA A 18 6.70 5.28 -2.80
C ALA A 18 5.88 5.44 -1.51
N ALA A 19 4.65 5.89 -1.67
CA ALA A 19 3.65 5.88 -0.60
C ALA A 19 2.87 4.56 -0.64
N PHE A 20 2.89 3.81 0.45
CA PHE A 20 2.11 2.60 0.68
C PHE A 20 1.05 2.86 1.75
N GLN A 21 -0.16 3.19 1.31
CA GLN A 21 -1.31 3.41 2.18
C GLN A 21 -1.92 2.09 2.64
N THR A 22 -2.22 1.96 3.92
CA THR A 22 -2.81 0.75 4.48
C THR A 22 -3.72 1.04 5.68
N ARG A 23 -4.76 0.22 5.84
CA ARG A 23 -5.66 0.21 7.01
C ARG A 23 -5.69 -1.16 7.71
N ASN A 24 -4.97 -2.14 7.16
CA ASN A 24 -4.93 -3.51 7.68
C ASN A 24 -3.65 -3.76 8.46
N PHE A 25 -3.71 -4.66 9.44
CA PHE A 25 -2.52 -5.18 10.10
C PHE A 25 -1.52 -5.76 9.11
N PRO A 26 -0.21 -5.61 9.38
CA PRO A 26 0.81 -6.22 8.54
C PRO A 26 0.68 -7.74 8.56
N HIS A 27 0.85 -8.33 7.39
CA HIS A 27 0.97 -9.78 7.19
C HIS A 27 1.94 -10.05 6.03
N PHE A 28 2.26 -11.30 5.76
CA PHE A 28 3.23 -11.67 4.72
C PHE A 28 2.97 -11.04 3.34
N GLY A 29 1.70 -10.76 3.00
CA GLY A 29 1.36 -10.04 1.77
C GLY A 29 1.89 -8.60 1.76
N HIS A 30 1.82 -7.89 2.89
CA HIS A 30 2.36 -6.54 3.01
C HIS A 30 3.89 -6.54 2.96
N GLU A 31 4.54 -7.54 3.56
CA GLU A 31 5.99 -7.74 3.45
C GLU A 31 6.40 -7.92 1.98
N ALA A 32 5.68 -8.76 1.22
CA ALA A 32 5.94 -8.95 -0.20
C ALA A 32 5.75 -7.66 -1.02
N ILE A 33 4.73 -6.86 -0.69
CA ILE A 33 4.49 -5.55 -1.32
C ILE A 33 5.66 -4.60 -1.05
N ILE A 34 6.10 -4.48 0.19
CA ILE A 34 7.21 -3.58 0.56
C ILE A 34 8.50 -4.01 -0.16
N ASN A 35 8.82 -5.31 -0.17
CA ASN A 35 9.98 -5.84 -0.89
C ASN A 35 9.92 -5.54 -2.39
N TYR A 36 8.75 -5.74 -3.00
CA TYR A 36 8.54 -5.39 -4.40
C TYR A 36 8.72 -3.89 -4.67
N LEU A 37 8.21 -3.03 -3.80
CA LEU A 37 8.39 -1.58 -3.92
C LEU A 37 9.86 -1.19 -3.81
N LEU A 38 10.61 -1.76 -2.86
CA LEU A 38 12.05 -1.50 -2.70
C LEU A 38 12.89 -1.92 -3.92
N SER A 39 12.37 -2.81 -4.79
CA SER A 39 13.01 -3.10 -6.08
C SER A 39 12.76 -2.03 -7.15
N LYS A 40 11.86 -1.06 -6.91
CA LYS A 40 11.45 -0.02 -7.89
C LYS A 40 11.79 1.39 -7.44
N VAL A 41 11.94 1.60 -6.14
CA VAL A 41 12.16 2.92 -5.53
C VAL A 41 13.25 2.86 -4.45
N ASP A 42 13.78 4.02 -4.09
CA ASP A 42 14.84 4.13 -3.07
C ASP A 42 14.29 4.02 -1.65
N TYR A 43 13.08 4.56 -1.43
CA TYR A 43 12.41 4.57 -0.13
C TYR A 43 10.94 4.19 -0.25
N VAL A 44 10.47 3.41 0.71
CA VAL A 44 9.04 3.11 0.90
C VAL A 44 8.57 3.77 2.18
N VAL A 45 7.47 4.51 2.09
CA VAL A 45 6.82 5.08 3.27
C VAL A 45 5.49 4.38 3.46
N VAL A 46 5.40 3.60 4.52
CA VAL A 46 4.14 3.02 4.97
C VAL A 46 3.30 4.14 5.59
N ASN A 47 2.10 4.32 5.06
CA ASN A 47 1.12 5.30 5.53
C ASN A 47 -0.08 4.58 6.19
N PRO A 48 0.01 4.18 7.47
CA PRO A 48 -1.16 3.71 8.20
C PRO A 48 -2.24 4.79 8.24
N LEU A 49 -3.48 4.43 7.93
CA LEU A 49 -4.58 5.38 7.95
C LEU A 49 -5.02 5.69 9.37
N VAL A 50 -4.99 6.97 9.71
CA VAL A 50 -5.50 7.54 10.95
C VAL A 50 -6.62 8.50 10.59
N GLY A 51 -7.82 8.25 11.07
CA GLY A 51 -9.01 9.04 10.78
C GLY A 51 -10.26 8.17 10.81
N PRO A 52 -11.43 8.76 10.52
CA PRO A 52 -12.68 8.02 10.45
C PRO A 52 -12.61 6.91 9.40
N LYS A 53 -12.93 5.70 9.84
CA LYS A 53 -12.90 4.45 9.06
C LYS A 53 -14.18 3.66 9.33
N LYS A 54 -14.32 2.48 8.69
CA LYS A 54 -15.40 1.55 9.03
C LYS A 54 -15.31 1.10 10.49
N LYS A 55 -16.45 0.78 11.11
CA LYS A 55 -16.57 0.41 12.52
C LYS A 55 -15.67 -0.76 12.92
N ASP A 56 -15.42 -1.70 11.99
CA ASP A 56 -14.61 -2.90 12.20
C ASP A 56 -13.13 -2.72 11.83
N ASP A 57 -12.69 -1.49 11.54
CA ASP A 57 -11.29 -1.24 11.23
C ASP A 57 -10.44 -1.21 12.52
N VAL A 58 -9.21 -1.65 12.38
CA VAL A 58 -8.23 -1.78 13.45
C VAL A 58 -7.95 -0.43 14.13
N ASN A 59 -7.75 -0.46 15.45
CA ASN A 59 -7.23 0.68 16.20
C ASN A 59 -5.91 1.17 15.55
N TYR A 60 -5.80 2.49 15.36
CA TYR A 60 -4.67 3.06 14.63
C TYR A 60 -3.33 2.96 15.40
N GLU A 61 -3.36 2.99 16.72
CA GLU A 61 -2.17 2.87 17.57
C GLU A 61 -1.57 1.46 17.44
N ALA A 62 -2.41 0.44 17.55
CA ALA A 62 -2.03 -0.94 17.35
C ALA A 62 -1.50 -1.17 15.91
N LEU A 63 -2.14 -0.54 14.92
CA LEU A 63 -1.71 -0.61 13.53
C LEU A 63 -0.30 -0.01 13.34
N ILE A 64 -0.04 1.17 13.91
CA ILE A 64 1.27 1.82 13.86
C ILE A 64 2.33 0.95 14.56
N MET A 65 2.03 0.41 15.75
CA MET A 65 2.93 -0.45 16.50
C MET A 65 3.30 -1.71 15.72
N ALA A 66 2.31 -2.36 15.10
CA ALA A 66 2.53 -3.56 14.31
C ALA A 66 3.43 -3.30 13.08
N TYR A 67 3.22 -2.18 12.37
CA TYR A 67 4.11 -1.80 11.26
C TYR A 67 5.50 -1.39 11.74
N LYS A 68 5.62 -0.69 12.86
CA LYS A 68 6.92 -0.41 13.47
C LYS A 68 7.69 -1.71 13.73
N TYR A 69 7.06 -2.66 14.40
CA TYR A 69 7.66 -3.96 14.68
C TYR A 69 8.10 -4.70 13.41
N LEU A 70 7.23 -4.74 12.37
CA LEU A 70 7.58 -5.36 11.09
C LEU A 70 8.79 -4.68 10.45
N ILE A 71 8.82 -3.34 10.42
CA ILE A 71 9.90 -2.56 9.81
C ILE A 71 11.22 -2.81 10.57
N ASP A 72 11.21 -2.73 11.88
CA ASP A 72 12.40 -2.92 12.71
C ASP A 72 12.98 -4.35 12.60
N LYS A 73 12.11 -5.36 12.39
CA LYS A 73 12.55 -6.76 12.29
C LYS A 73 12.96 -7.19 10.88
N LYS A 74 12.39 -6.62 9.83
CA LYS A 74 12.50 -7.15 8.45
C LYS A 74 13.12 -6.19 7.46
N PHE A 75 13.09 -4.89 7.75
CA PHE A 75 13.51 -3.85 6.82
C PHE A 75 14.57 -2.96 7.45
N ASN A 76 15.33 -2.31 6.59
CA ASN A 76 16.36 -1.35 6.99
C ASN A 76 15.78 0.09 6.97
N SER A 77 16.67 1.09 7.11
CA SER A 77 16.32 2.52 7.07
C SER A 77 15.65 3.01 5.77
N LYS A 78 15.49 2.15 4.76
CA LYS A 78 14.79 2.49 3.50
C LYS A 78 13.25 2.38 3.61
N VAL A 79 12.74 1.85 4.70
CA VAL A 79 11.29 1.80 4.98
C VAL A 79 10.97 2.71 6.16
N LEU A 80 10.13 3.70 5.91
CA LEU A 80 9.70 4.67 6.91
C LEU A 80 8.22 4.46 7.24
N ILE A 81 7.79 4.88 8.42
CA ILE A 81 6.39 4.92 8.81
C ILE A 81 5.96 6.37 9.05
N LEU A 82 4.97 6.83 8.30
CA LEU A 82 4.37 8.15 8.46
C LEU A 82 2.85 8.01 8.37
N PRO A 83 2.13 8.07 9.50
CA PRO A 83 0.68 7.94 9.51
C PRO A 83 -0.01 8.97 8.63
N ALA A 84 -1.05 8.58 7.91
CA ALA A 84 -1.81 9.46 7.05
C ALA A 84 -3.18 9.80 7.69
N ILE A 85 -3.39 11.07 7.99
CA ILE A 85 -4.67 11.58 8.49
C ILE A 85 -5.53 11.89 7.27
N VAL A 86 -6.38 10.96 6.89
CA VAL A 86 -7.32 11.08 5.77
C VAL A 86 -8.62 10.37 6.09
N ASN A 87 -9.74 10.92 5.60
CA ASN A 87 -11.03 10.25 5.64
C ASN A 87 -11.14 9.30 4.45
N MET A 88 -11.72 8.14 4.67
CA MET A 88 -12.05 7.19 3.62
C MET A 88 -13.51 7.40 3.18
N PHE A 89 -13.73 7.65 1.88
CA PHE A 89 -15.05 7.87 1.30
C PHE A 89 -15.56 6.62 0.55
N TYR A 90 -14.70 5.64 0.33
CA TYR A 90 -15.01 4.40 -0.40
C TYR A 90 -15.54 4.66 -1.82
N ALA A 91 -15.01 5.71 -2.46
CA ALA A 91 -15.38 6.15 -3.80
C ALA A 91 -14.54 5.50 -4.92
N GLY A 92 -13.88 4.39 -4.62
CA GLY A 92 -13.14 3.56 -5.59
C GLY A 92 -12.13 4.34 -6.42
N PRO A 93 -12.25 4.32 -7.76
CA PRO A 93 -11.28 4.95 -8.67
C PRO A 93 -11.10 6.45 -8.45
N ARG A 94 -12.17 7.17 -8.09
CA ARG A 94 -12.09 8.63 -7.80
C ARG A 94 -11.24 8.88 -6.56
N GLU A 95 -11.44 8.08 -5.54
CA GLU A 95 -10.67 8.19 -4.30
C GLU A 95 -9.22 7.77 -4.48
N ALA A 96 -8.93 6.78 -5.30
CA ALA A 96 -7.57 6.42 -5.67
C ALA A 96 -6.82 7.59 -6.32
N CYS A 97 -7.47 8.30 -7.24
CA CYS A 97 -6.92 9.53 -7.84
C CYS A 97 -6.74 10.65 -6.81
N HIS A 98 -7.70 10.86 -5.92
CA HIS A 98 -7.59 11.84 -4.82
C HIS A 98 -6.41 11.51 -3.90
N HIS A 99 -6.27 10.25 -3.49
CA HIS A 99 -5.14 9.80 -2.69
C HIS A 99 -3.80 10.03 -3.40
N ALA A 100 -3.72 9.80 -4.71
CA ALA A 100 -2.54 10.09 -5.51
C ALA A 100 -2.19 11.59 -5.49
N ILE A 101 -3.18 12.49 -5.63
CA ILE A 101 -2.99 13.94 -5.55
C ILE A 101 -2.45 14.35 -4.17
N VAL A 102 -3.03 13.82 -3.11
CA VAL A 102 -2.56 14.09 -1.73
C VAL A 102 -1.11 13.67 -1.57
N ARG A 103 -0.74 12.48 -2.04
CA ARG A 103 0.66 11.98 -1.95
C ARG A 103 1.61 12.81 -2.79
N LYS A 104 1.21 13.18 -3.99
CA LYS A 104 2.00 14.10 -4.84
C LYS A 104 2.25 15.43 -4.14
N ASN A 105 1.22 16.02 -3.50
CA ASN A 105 1.34 17.30 -2.79
C ASN A 105 2.18 17.21 -1.52
N LEU A 106 2.34 16.01 -0.95
CA LEU A 106 3.28 15.73 0.14
C LEU A 106 4.72 15.52 -0.34
N GLY A 107 4.96 15.40 -1.65
CA GLY A 107 6.30 15.25 -2.23
C GLY A 107 6.65 13.82 -2.65
N PHE A 108 5.74 12.86 -2.57
CA PHE A 108 5.97 11.52 -3.06
C PHE A 108 6.12 11.48 -4.59
N THR A 109 6.98 10.61 -5.06
CA THR A 109 7.22 10.37 -6.50
C THR A 109 6.39 9.21 -7.03
N HIS A 110 6.04 8.25 -6.17
CA HIS A 110 5.29 7.04 -6.51
C HIS A 110 4.17 6.80 -5.50
N PHE A 111 3.05 6.27 -5.98
CA PHE A 111 1.94 5.85 -5.15
C PHE A 111 1.50 4.44 -5.57
N ILE A 112 1.33 3.55 -4.58
CA ILE A 112 0.85 2.21 -4.84
C ILE A 112 -0.67 2.14 -4.72
N VAL A 113 -1.30 1.55 -5.72
CA VAL A 113 -2.74 1.30 -5.75
C VAL A 113 -2.94 -0.21 -5.80
N GLY A 114 -3.37 -0.77 -4.68
CA GLY A 114 -3.64 -2.20 -4.54
C GLY A 114 -4.99 -2.59 -5.11
N ARG A 115 -5.24 -3.91 -5.11
CA ARG A 115 -6.55 -4.49 -5.41
C ARG A 115 -7.62 -3.89 -4.49
N ASP A 116 -8.78 -3.57 -5.06
CA ASP A 116 -9.92 -2.98 -4.34
C ASP A 116 -9.56 -1.72 -3.52
N HIS A 117 -8.68 -0.88 -4.07
CA HIS A 117 -8.26 0.35 -3.40
C HIS A 117 -9.45 1.31 -3.23
N ALA A 118 -9.82 1.57 -1.98
CA ALA A 118 -10.97 2.40 -1.61
C ALA A 118 -12.31 1.92 -2.20
N GLY A 119 -12.42 0.62 -2.48
CA GLY A 119 -13.65 0.02 -3.00
C GLY A 119 -14.77 -0.02 -1.97
N ALA A 120 -16.02 0.00 -2.46
CA ALA A 120 -17.24 -0.09 -1.68
C ALA A 120 -18.02 -1.34 -2.12
N GLU A 121 -18.14 -2.34 -1.25
CA GLU A 121 -19.13 -3.42 -1.33
C GLU A 121 -19.31 -4.05 -2.74
N ASN A 122 -18.21 -4.30 -3.45
CA ASN A 122 -18.20 -4.87 -4.81
C ASN A 122 -18.86 -4.00 -5.92
N ILE A 123 -19.08 -2.70 -5.67
CA ILE A 123 -19.61 -1.78 -6.70
C ILE A 123 -18.60 -1.62 -7.85
N TYR A 124 -17.31 -1.69 -7.57
CA TYR A 124 -16.25 -1.53 -8.56
C TYR A 124 -15.51 -2.83 -8.79
N ASN A 125 -15.07 -3.06 -10.03
CA ASN A 125 -14.12 -4.12 -10.31
C ASN A 125 -12.83 -3.90 -9.48
N GLU A 126 -12.29 -4.95 -8.89
CA GLU A 126 -11.14 -4.94 -7.97
C GLU A 126 -9.92 -4.16 -8.50
N ASN A 127 -9.70 -4.18 -9.83
CA ASN A 127 -8.54 -3.54 -10.46
C ASN A 127 -8.86 -2.16 -11.05
N LEU A 128 -10.13 -1.73 -11.02
CA LEU A 128 -10.54 -0.48 -11.67
C LEU A 128 -9.83 0.75 -11.09
N SER A 129 -9.61 0.78 -9.79
CA SER A 129 -8.91 1.88 -9.13
C SER A 129 -7.47 2.04 -9.64
N SER A 130 -6.74 0.95 -9.80
CA SER A 130 -5.37 0.98 -10.34
C SER A 130 -5.33 1.35 -11.82
N ILE A 131 -6.25 0.82 -12.63
CA ILE A 131 -6.38 1.13 -14.06
C ILE A 131 -6.64 2.61 -14.27
N VAL A 132 -7.65 3.16 -13.57
CA VAL A 132 -8.01 4.59 -13.69
C VAL A 132 -6.90 5.49 -13.19
N ALA A 133 -6.33 5.24 -12.02
CA ALA A 133 -5.22 6.04 -11.50
C ALA A 133 -4.02 6.02 -12.45
N LYS A 134 -3.69 4.86 -13.04
CA LYS A 134 -2.62 4.71 -14.02
C LYS A 134 -2.89 5.50 -15.30
N ARG A 135 -4.13 5.49 -15.81
CA ARG A 135 -4.54 6.29 -16.98
C ARG A 135 -4.33 7.79 -16.77
N PHE A 136 -4.52 8.26 -15.54
CA PHE A 136 -4.34 9.68 -15.19
C PHE A 136 -2.93 10.01 -14.66
N GLU A 137 -2.01 9.09 -14.63
CA GLU A 137 -0.65 9.24 -14.06
C GLU A 137 0.05 10.53 -14.53
N LYS A 138 0.02 10.82 -15.83
CA LYS A 138 0.65 12.04 -16.39
C LYS A 138 0.00 13.31 -15.85
N LYS A 139 -1.34 13.35 -15.75
CA LYS A 139 -2.08 14.52 -15.22
C LYS A 139 -1.87 14.66 -13.71
N LEU A 140 -1.81 13.55 -12.99
CA LEU A 140 -1.58 13.52 -11.55
C LEU A 140 -0.13 13.88 -11.17
N LYS A 141 0.81 13.80 -12.12
CA LYS A 141 2.25 14.08 -11.93
C LYS A 141 2.86 13.24 -10.78
N ILE A 142 2.44 11.98 -10.65
CA ILE A 142 2.96 10.99 -9.72
C ILE A 142 2.87 9.61 -10.38
N LYS A 143 3.92 8.80 -10.27
CA LYS A 143 3.94 7.44 -10.81
C LYS A 143 3.01 6.52 -10.03
N ILE A 144 2.17 5.77 -10.73
CA ILE A 144 1.25 4.82 -10.15
C ILE A 144 1.79 3.40 -10.31
N ILE A 145 1.93 2.70 -9.18
CA ILE A 145 2.28 1.27 -9.15
C ILE A 145 1.01 0.50 -8.80
N GLY A 146 0.38 -0.11 -9.82
CA GLY A 146 -0.75 -1.00 -9.62
C GLY A 146 -0.28 -2.40 -9.23
N ILE A 147 -0.95 -3.03 -8.26
CA ILE A 147 -0.71 -4.42 -7.87
C ILE A 147 -2.02 -5.15 -7.62
N ASP A 148 -2.09 -6.40 -8.06
CA ASP A 148 -3.24 -7.29 -7.85
C ASP A 148 -3.20 -8.05 -6.52
N GLY A 149 -2.41 -7.54 -5.57
CA GLY A 149 -2.22 -8.15 -4.26
C GLY A 149 -1.04 -9.13 -4.23
N ALA A 150 -0.93 -9.83 -3.10
CA ALA A 150 0.11 -10.83 -2.87
C ALA A 150 -0.51 -12.21 -2.65
N VAL A 151 0.23 -13.24 -3.06
CA VAL A 151 -0.10 -14.65 -2.90
C VAL A 151 1.06 -15.38 -2.24
N TYR A 152 0.78 -16.46 -1.51
CA TYR A 152 1.83 -17.34 -1.02
C TYR A 152 2.15 -18.39 -2.07
N CYS A 153 3.40 -18.51 -2.44
CA CYS A 153 3.87 -19.56 -3.35
C CYS A 153 4.53 -20.68 -2.55
N ILE A 154 3.98 -21.90 -2.62
CA ILE A 154 4.54 -23.06 -1.91
C ILE A 154 5.88 -23.50 -2.46
N LYS A 155 6.15 -23.30 -3.75
CA LYS A 155 7.44 -23.61 -4.37
C LYS A 155 8.53 -22.61 -3.97
N CYS A 156 8.21 -21.31 -3.96
CA CYS A 156 9.12 -20.27 -3.48
C CYS A 156 9.22 -20.22 -1.94
N LYS A 157 8.31 -20.88 -1.22
CA LYS A 157 8.17 -20.85 0.24
C LYS A 157 8.09 -19.41 0.81
N LYS A 158 7.50 -18.49 0.05
CA LYS A 158 7.35 -17.07 0.43
C LYS A 158 6.14 -16.42 -0.24
N SER A 159 5.74 -15.27 0.30
CA SER A 159 4.75 -14.42 -0.34
C SER A 159 5.38 -13.65 -1.50
N VAL A 160 4.66 -13.59 -2.61
CA VAL A 160 5.06 -12.93 -3.85
C VAL A 160 3.92 -12.06 -4.36
N ILE A 161 4.20 -11.07 -5.16
CA ILE A 161 3.17 -10.29 -5.85
C ILE A 161 2.54 -11.17 -6.92
N LYS A 162 1.21 -11.17 -7.00
CA LYS A 162 0.47 -11.91 -8.01
C LYS A 162 0.91 -11.48 -9.42
N GLY A 163 1.22 -12.46 -10.27
CA GLY A 163 1.76 -12.21 -11.61
C GLY A 163 3.28 -12.01 -11.69
N PHE A 164 4.01 -12.07 -10.56
CA PHE A 164 5.47 -11.99 -10.53
C PHE A 164 6.12 -13.28 -10.02
N CYS A 165 5.43 -14.39 -10.19
CA CYS A 165 5.94 -15.73 -9.89
C CYS A 165 5.66 -16.64 -11.08
N ASP A 166 6.68 -17.32 -11.57
CA ASP A 166 6.59 -18.19 -12.77
C ASP A 166 5.97 -19.56 -12.47
N HIS A 167 5.60 -19.83 -11.21
CA HIS A 167 4.95 -21.08 -10.84
C HIS A 167 3.46 -21.07 -11.17
N SER A 168 2.95 -22.23 -11.54
CA SER A 168 1.55 -22.44 -11.90
C SER A 168 0.58 -22.07 -10.78
N SER A 169 -0.65 -21.74 -11.14
CA SER A 169 -1.68 -21.19 -10.23
C SER A 169 -2.05 -22.16 -9.09
N ASP A 170 -1.93 -23.47 -9.29
CA ASP A 170 -2.15 -24.49 -8.25
C ASP A 170 -1.11 -24.44 -7.11
N LYS A 171 0.02 -23.76 -7.32
CA LYS A 171 1.05 -23.51 -6.29
C LYS A 171 0.88 -22.17 -5.59
N LEU A 172 -0.14 -21.37 -5.95
CA LEU A 172 -0.35 -20.02 -5.44
C LEU A 172 -1.60 -19.95 -4.54
N PHE A 173 -1.41 -19.55 -3.30
CA PHE A 173 -2.49 -19.42 -2.33
C PHE A 173 -2.78 -17.94 -2.03
N ASN A 174 -4.05 -17.54 -2.11
CA ASN A 174 -4.47 -16.19 -1.80
C ASN A 174 -4.29 -15.87 -0.31
N ILE A 175 -3.62 -14.76 -0.04
CA ILE A 175 -3.52 -14.18 1.31
C ILE A 175 -4.69 -13.21 1.48
N SER A 176 -5.56 -13.48 2.45
CA SER A 176 -6.74 -12.66 2.72
C SER A 176 -6.63 -11.98 4.09
N GLY A 177 -6.61 -10.64 4.08
CA GLY A 177 -6.65 -9.85 5.32
C GLY A 177 -7.94 -10.06 6.11
N SER A 178 -9.05 -10.42 5.45
CA SER A 178 -10.33 -10.75 6.12
C SER A 178 -10.24 -12.07 6.88
N LYS A 179 -9.64 -13.11 6.29
CA LYS A 179 -9.39 -14.39 6.98
C LYS A 179 -8.44 -14.21 8.17
N PHE A 180 -7.45 -13.34 8.03
CA PHE A 180 -6.52 -13.02 9.11
C PHE A 180 -7.23 -12.31 10.27
N ARG A 181 -8.09 -11.31 9.99
CA ARG A 181 -8.90 -10.65 11.04
C ARG A 181 -9.84 -11.62 11.74
N TYR A 182 -10.50 -12.51 11.00
CA TYR A 182 -11.37 -13.52 11.59
C TYR A 182 -10.64 -14.48 12.53
N ALA A 183 -9.40 -14.81 12.23
CA ALA A 183 -8.58 -15.70 13.07
C ALA A 183 -7.99 -15.02 14.32
N LEU A 184 -8.06 -13.68 14.41
CA LEU A 184 -7.61 -12.90 15.58
C LEU A 184 -8.74 -12.56 16.56
N ASN A 185 -10.00 -12.77 16.18
CA ASN A 185 -11.19 -12.63 17.02
C ASN A 185 -11.67 -13.99 17.51
#